data_871ab0ebf249ff59c09877633cc37973
#
_entry.id   871ab0ebf249ff59c09877633cc37973
#
_cell.length_a   1.000
_cell.length_b   1.000
_cell.length_c   1.000
_cell.angle_alpha   90.00
_cell.angle_beta   90.00
_cell.angle_gamma   90.00
#
_symmetry.space_group_name_H-M   'P 1'
#
loop_
_entity.id
_entity.type
_entity.pdbx_description
1 polymer ?
#
loop_
_entity_poly.entity_id
_entity_poly.type
_entity_poly.pdbx_seq_one_letter_code
_entity_poly.pdbx_strand_id
1 'polypeptide(L)'
;MVGKYGMTVHPNGRNVTVNKTRPIALTVGATGAFAMLFAATPALADSHTMTLSVLHAIPETPVDVYANGERLIDDFEPGTLAGPLTLPGGDYDLALYPADAEDASGEPLLQAMASVPAGANATVAAHLTEAGEPALTPFVNDTSAVAAGEGRLTVRHVAAAPAVDVRAGGEVVIDGLTNPNEESLTVPAGDVSADVVLAGTDTVAIGPADLTVAEGANTIVYAWGSADAGYELANQTVQAGASAPSGVPGGSAGLAADEGMPAPLVGLTVAGLAAAAFAGRKYATSRV
;
A
#
# COMPACT_ATOMS: atom_id res chain seq x y z
N MET A 1 -21.32 -61.16 -22.73
CA MET A 1 -20.00 -61.39 -23.37
C MET A 1 -19.00 -60.57 -22.61
N VAL A 2 -18.12 -61.31 -21.91
CA VAL A 2 -17.15 -60.76 -20.96
C VAL A 2 -15.85 -60.52 -21.69
N GLY A 3 -15.27 -59.34 -21.58
CA GLY A 3 -13.94 -59.00 -22.08
C GLY A 3 -13.06 -58.47 -20.96
N LYS A 4 -12.26 -59.37 -20.37
CA LYS A 4 -11.14 -59.06 -19.46
C LYS A 4 -9.96 -58.52 -20.28
N TYR A 5 -9.36 -57.43 -19.86
CA TYR A 5 -7.99 -57.09 -20.25
C TYR A 5 -7.10 -57.01 -19.01
N GLY A 6 -6.04 -57.81 -19.14
CA GLY A 6 -5.09 -58.10 -18.11
C GLY A 6 -4.06 -57.01 -17.87
N MET A 7 -3.61 -57.02 -16.65
CA MET A 7 -2.56 -56.20 -16.05
C MET A 7 -1.22 -56.89 -16.33
N THR A 8 -0.28 -56.22 -16.99
CA THR A 8 1.12 -56.66 -17.09
C THR A 8 1.99 -55.77 -16.21
N VAL A 9 2.53 -56.40 -15.20
CA VAL A 9 3.55 -55.82 -14.31
C VAL A 9 4.91 -56.16 -14.90
N HIS A 10 5.77 -55.16 -15.08
CA HIS A 10 7.19 -55.37 -15.36
C HIS A 10 8.02 -55.03 -14.12
N PRO A 11 8.87 -55.97 -13.65
CA PRO A 11 9.83 -55.69 -12.57
C PRO A 11 11.18 -55.30 -13.18
N ASN A 12 11.72 -54.16 -12.84
CA ASN A 12 13.14 -53.89 -13.02
C ASN A 12 13.72 -53.32 -11.71
N GLY A 13 14.24 -54.26 -10.90
CA GLY A 13 15.06 -53.94 -9.76
C GLY A 13 16.45 -53.47 -10.20
N ARG A 14 16.87 -52.33 -9.68
CA ARG A 14 18.29 -51.94 -9.64
C ARG A 14 18.71 -51.78 -8.18
N ASN A 15 19.52 -52.74 -7.73
CA ASN A 15 20.22 -52.71 -6.45
C ASN A 15 21.24 -51.57 -6.45
N VAL A 16 21.10 -50.64 -5.52
CA VAL A 16 22.13 -49.65 -5.25
C VAL A 16 22.92 -50.10 -4.03
N THR A 17 24.19 -50.44 -4.26
CA THR A 17 25.15 -50.86 -3.25
C THR A 17 25.62 -49.66 -2.45
N VAL A 18 25.32 -49.62 -1.14
CA VAL A 18 25.84 -48.61 -0.23
C VAL A 18 27.24 -49.00 0.22
N ASN A 19 28.21 -48.21 -0.18
CA ASN A 19 29.60 -48.38 0.27
C ASN A 19 29.80 -47.64 1.59
N LYS A 20 30.04 -48.40 2.66
CA LYS A 20 30.49 -47.91 3.96
C LYS A 20 31.97 -47.56 3.89
N THR A 21 32.32 -46.26 3.95
CA THR A 21 33.70 -45.83 4.24
C THR A 21 33.79 -45.27 5.66
N ARG A 22 34.80 -45.70 6.35
CA ARG A 22 35.15 -45.50 7.76
C ARG A 22 35.58 -44.04 8.02
N PRO A 23 35.44 -43.54 9.27
CA PRO A 23 35.87 -42.21 9.62
C PRO A 23 37.39 -42.16 9.90
N ILE A 24 38.06 -41.15 9.32
CA ILE A 24 39.39 -40.75 9.73
C ILE A 24 39.24 -39.56 10.66
N ALA A 25 39.62 -39.73 11.90
CA ALA A 25 39.77 -38.64 12.84
C ALA A 25 41.04 -37.87 12.53
N LEU A 26 40.91 -36.57 12.32
CA LEU A 26 42.02 -35.64 12.34
C LEU A 26 41.69 -34.47 13.27
N THR A 27 42.30 -34.49 14.44
CA THR A 27 42.33 -33.40 15.41
C THR A 27 43.41 -32.41 14.96
N VAL A 28 43.01 -31.15 14.67
CA VAL A 28 43.90 -30.01 14.78
C VAL A 28 43.10 -28.83 15.31
N GLY A 29 43.46 -28.36 16.47
CA GLY A 29 42.92 -27.12 17.07
C GLY A 29 43.48 -25.90 16.38
N ALA A 30 42.59 -24.94 16.14
CA ALA A 30 42.93 -23.51 16.01
C ALA A 30 41.69 -22.71 16.36
N THR A 31 41.73 -22.03 17.48
CA THR A 31 40.81 -21.00 17.90
C THR A 31 40.89 -19.82 16.93
N GLY A 32 39.95 -19.75 16.01
CA GLY A 32 39.72 -18.58 15.17
C GLY A 32 38.29 -18.08 15.43
N ALA A 33 38.14 -16.98 16.14
CA ALA A 33 36.86 -16.29 16.29
C ALA A 33 36.45 -15.75 14.91
N PHE A 34 35.57 -16.46 14.23
CA PHE A 34 34.92 -15.98 13.02
C PHE A 34 33.74 -15.08 13.45
N ALA A 35 33.97 -13.76 13.44
CA ALA A 35 32.89 -12.78 13.52
C ALA A 35 32.04 -12.93 12.24
N MET A 36 30.89 -13.62 12.34
CA MET A 36 29.89 -13.58 11.28
C MET A 36 29.28 -12.18 11.25
N LEU A 37 29.71 -11.37 10.30
CA LEU A 37 28.92 -10.23 9.86
C LEU A 37 27.64 -10.79 9.24
N PHE A 38 26.53 -10.74 9.96
CA PHE A 38 25.20 -10.81 9.35
C PHE A 38 25.03 -9.54 8.51
N ALA A 39 25.36 -9.60 7.24
CA ALA A 39 24.86 -8.66 6.27
C ALA A 39 23.33 -8.87 6.24
N ALA A 40 22.58 -7.96 6.87
CA ALA A 40 21.15 -7.88 6.65
C ALA A 40 20.96 -7.60 5.16
N THR A 41 20.62 -8.63 4.39
CA THR A 41 20.14 -8.44 3.03
C THR A 41 18.86 -7.61 3.14
N PRO A 42 18.76 -6.45 2.45
CA PRO A 42 17.49 -5.78 2.36
C PRO A 42 16.48 -6.79 1.79
N ALA A 43 15.38 -6.99 2.49
CA ALA A 43 14.25 -7.73 1.93
C ALA A 43 13.86 -6.97 0.65
N LEU A 44 14.14 -7.57 -0.50
CA LEU A 44 13.60 -7.08 -1.76
C LEU A 44 12.09 -7.16 -1.60
N ALA A 45 11.42 -6.02 -1.64
CA ALA A 45 9.97 -5.99 -1.73
C ALA A 45 9.56 -6.92 -2.87
N ASP A 46 8.59 -7.79 -2.61
CA ASP A 46 8.17 -8.79 -3.59
C ASP A 46 7.58 -8.04 -4.78
N SER A 47 8.37 -7.93 -5.85
CA SER A 47 8.04 -7.13 -7.05
C SER A 47 6.88 -7.72 -7.86
N HIS A 48 6.27 -8.78 -7.36
CA HIS A 48 5.15 -9.48 -8.01
C HIS A 48 3.79 -9.16 -7.41
N THR A 49 3.74 -8.45 -6.29
CA THR A 49 2.48 -8.07 -5.63
C THR A 49 2.11 -6.62 -5.90
N MET A 50 0.82 -6.32 -5.80
CA MET A 50 0.25 -4.98 -5.78
C MET A 50 -0.45 -4.73 -4.45
N THR A 51 -0.74 -3.47 -4.16
CA THR A 51 -1.61 -3.06 -3.06
C THR A 51 -2.94 -2.59 -3.64
N LEU A 52 -4.04 -3.23 -3.25
CA LEU A 52 -5.38 -2.92 -3.75
C LEU A 52 -6.28 -2.48 -2.61
N SER A 53 -7.01 -1.39 -2.82
CA SER A 53 -8.18 -1.02 -2.03
C SER A 53 -9.43 -1.06 -2.91
N VAL A 54 -10.59 -1.26 -2.32
CA VAL A 54 -11.87 -1.23 -3.02
C VAL A 54 -12.77 -0.23 -2.33
N LEU A 55 -13.32 0.72 -3.08
CA LEU A 55 -14.32 1.67 -2.60
C LEU A 55 -15.70 1.25 -3.13
N HIS A 56 -16.68 1.17 -2.24
CA HIS A 56 -18.08 1.00 -2.62
C HIS A 56 -18.79 2.37 -2.58
N ALA A 57 -19.00 2.95 -3.74
CA ALA A 57 -19.61 4.26 -3.93
C ALA A 57 -20.93 4.22 -4.73
N ILE A 58 -21.61 3.06 -4.75
CA ILE A 58 -22.99 2.92 -5.26
C ILE A 58 -23.92 3.05 -4.06
N PRO A 59 -24.82 4.02 -4.02
CA PRO A 59 -25.73 4.21 -2.89
C PRO A 59 -26.69 3.04 -2.68
N GLU A 60 -27.14 2.85 -1.44
CA GLU A 60 -28.29 2.03 -1.02
C GLU A 60 -28.26 0.54 -1.40
N THR A 61 -27.14 0.02 -1.92
CA THR A 61 -27.03 -1.35 -2.42
C THR A 61 -25.82 -2.07 -1.83
N PRO A 62 -25.93 -2.76 -0.69
CA PRO A 62 -24.86 -3.63 -0.19
C PRO A 62 -24.53 -4.72 -1.21
N VAL A 63 -23.24 -5.05 -1.38
CA VAL A 63 -22.77 -5.99 -2.39
C VAL A 63 -21.69 -6.93 -1.85
N ASP A 64 -21.58 -8.10 -2.48
CA ASP A 64 -20.41 -8.96 -2.39
C ASP A 64 -19.47 -8.68 -3.57
N VAL A 65 -18.18 -8.56 -3.30
CA VAL A 65 -17.16 -8.35 -4.33
C VAL A 65 -16.41 -9.64 -4.58
N TYR A 66 -16.38 -10.05 -5.83
CA TYR A 66 -15.64 -11.21 -6.32
C TYR A 66 -14.50 -10.76 -7.22
N ALA A 67 -13.37 -11.46 -7.12
CA ALA A 67 -12.23 -11.31 -8.01
C ALA A 67 -11.86 -12.68 -8.58
N ASN A 68 -11.87 -12.82 -9.90
CA ASN A 68 -11.60 -14.10 -10.60
C ASN A 68 -12.48 -15.27 -10.09
N GLY A 69 -13.72 -14.99 -9.69
CA GLY A 69 -14.69 -15.96 -9.18
C GLY A 69 -14.53 -16.34 -7.70
N GLU A 70 -13.57 -15.77 -6.98
CA GLU A 70 -13.43 -15.92 -5.53
C GLU A 70 -13.98 -14.69 -4.81
N ARG A 71 -14.76 -14.90 -3.72
CA ARG A 71 -15.29 -13.80 -2.92
C ARG A 71 -14.15 -13.11 -2.17
N LEU A 72 -13.97 -11.82 -2.46
CA LEU A 72 -12.94 -10.98 -1.88
C LEU A 72 -13.45 -10.17 -0.69
N ILE A 73 -14.68 -9.67 -0.78
CA ILE A 73 -15.34 -8.87 0.26
C ILE A 73 -16.81 -9.34 0.37
N ASP A 74 -17.26 -9.55 1.58
CA ASP A 74 -18.61 -10.01 1.95
C ASP A 74 -19.35 -8.83 2.59
N ASP A 75 -20.65 -8.69 2.31
CA ASP A 75 -21.53 -7.67 2.89
C ASP A 75 -20.92 -6.24 2.83
N PHE A 76 -20.45 -5.82 1.66
CA PHE A 76 -19.77 -4.55 1.49
C PHE A 76 -20.77 -3.39 1.43
N GLU A 77 -20.78 -2.58 2.47
CA GLU A 77 -21.71 -1.46 2.62
C GLU A 77 -21.32 -0.23 1.79
N PRO A 78 -22.31 0.53 1.24
CA PRO A 78 -22.06 1.80 0.57
C PRO A 78 -21.26 2.80 1.41
N GLY A 79 -20.41 3.59 0.75
CA GLY A 79 -19.56 4.59 1.38
C GLY A 79 -18.34 4.03 2.09
N THR A 80 -18.13 2.71 2.07
CA THR A 80 -17.01 2.06 2.76
C THR A 80 -15.83 1.78 1.83
N LEU A 81 -14.64 1.74 2.44
CA LEU A 81 -13.38 1.40 1.79
C LEU A 81 -12.80 0.13 2.42
N ALA A 82 -12.60 -0.91 1.63
CA ALA A 82 -11.92 -2.13 2.06
C ALA A 82 -10.45 -2.15 1.62
N GLY A 83 -9.59 -2.72 2.45
CA GLY A 83 -8.16 -2.82 2.17
C GLY A 83 -7.30 -2.01 3.14
N PRO A 84 -6.00 -1.85 2.89
CA PRO A 84 -5.30 -2.35 1.69
C PRO A 84 -5.12 -3.88 1.68
N LEU A 85 -5.34 -4.50 0.53
CA LEU A 85 -5.13 -5.92 0.26
C LEU A 85 -3.83 -6.09 -0.53
N THR A 86 -3.04 -7.10 -0.19
CA THR A 86 -1.84 -7.45 -0.97
C THR A 86 -2.18 -8.62 -1.88
N LEU A 87 -2.18 -8.38 -3.18
CA LEU A 87 -2.54 -9.35 -4.22
C LEU A 87 -1.43 -9.44 -5.27
N PRO A 88 -1.31 -10.55 -6.02
CA PRO A 88 -0.46 -10.59 -7.21
C PRO A 88 -0.83 -9.48 -8.19
N GLY A 89 0.16 -8.84 -8.83
CA GLY A 89 -0.13 -7.91 -9.93
C GLY A 89 -0.66 -8.66 -11.15
N GLY A 90 -1.60 -8.08 -11.88
CA GLY A 90 -2.17 -8.70 -13.07
C GLY A 90 -3.58 -8.22 -13.40
N ASP A 91 -4.26 -9.03 -14.21
CA ASP A 91 -5.63 -8.77 -14.63
C ASP A 91 -6.61 -9.50 -13.73
N TYR A 92 -7.66 -8.80 -13.32
CA TYR A 92 -8.71 -9.30 -12.47
C TYR A 92 -10.06 -9.13 -13.13
N ASP A 93 -10.82 -10.21 -13.19
CA ASP A 93 -12.25 -10.17 -13.50
C ASP A 93 -12.97 -9.85 -12.19
N LEU A 94 -13.44 -8.61 -12.06
CA LEU A 94 -14.15 -8.12 -10.88
C LEU A 94 -15.65 -8.18 -11.14
N ALA A 95 -16.38 -8.77 -10.21
CA ALA A 95 -17.84 -8.87 -10.28
C ALA A 95 -18.47 -8.52 -8.94
N LEU A 96 -19.55 -7.75 -8.98
CA LEU A 96 -20.35 -7.39 -7.83
C LEU A 96 -21.68 -8.16 -7.89
N TYR A 97 -22.02 -8.81 -6.79
CA TYR A 97 -23.28 -9.50 -6.60
C TYR A 97 -24.07 -8.86 -5.45
N PRO A 98 -25.40 -9.04 -5.38
CA PRO A 98 -26.14 -8.66 -4.19
C PRO A 98 -25.53 -9.31 -2.94
N ALA A 99 -25.50 -8.61 -1.81
CA ALA A 99 -24.94 -9.11 -0.55
C ALA A 99 -25.63 -10.36 0.02
N ASP A 100 -26.85 -10.66 -0.43
CA ASP A 100 -27.60 -11.86 -0.08
C ASP A 100 -27.39 -13.04 -1.06
N ALA A 101 -26.48 -12.89 -2.04
CA ALA A 101 -26.15 -13.96 -2.97
C ALA A 101 -25.33 -15.06 -2.26
N GLU A 102 -25.79 -16.33 -2.38
CA GLU A 102 -25.07 -17.45 -1.76
C GLU A 102 -23.69 -17.66 -2.40
N ASP A 103 -23.56 -17.39 -3.70
CA ASP A 103 -22.33 -17.56 -4.48
C ASP A 103 -22.35 -16.70 -5.78
N ALA A 104 -21.31 -16.82 -6.59
CA ALA A 104 -21.16 -16.13 -7.88
C ALA A 104 -21.84 -16.86 -9.05
N SER A 105 -22.86 -17.70 -8.83
CA SER A 105 -23.51 -18.48 -9.90
C SER A 105 -24.63 -17.70 -10.60
N GLY A 106 -25.09 -16.59 -10.03
CA GLY A 106 -26.10 -15.70 -10.60
C GLY A 106 -25.56 -14.74 -11.65
N GLU A 107 -26.42 -13.82 -12.07
CA GLU A 107 -26.01 -12.68 -12.92
C GLU A 107 -25.43 -11.57 -11.99
N PRO A 108 -24.21 -11.08 -12.23
CA PRO A 108 -23.66 -10.01 -11.41
C PRO A 108 -24.39 -8.68 -11.67
N LEU A 109 -24.48 -7.85 -10.63
CA LEU A 109 -24.97 -6.47 -10.76
C LEU A 109 -24.04 -5.63 -11.65
N LEU A 110 -22.73 -5.93 -11.57
CA LEU A 110 -21.72 -5.23 -12.32
C LEU A 110 -20.50 -6.15 -12.49
N GLN A 111 -19.91 -6.14 -13.70
CA GLN A 111 -18.69 -6.89 -14.01
C GLN A 111 -17.75 -6.05 -14.87
N ALA A 112 -16.47 -6.05 -14.54
CA ALA A 112 -15.44 -5.38 -15.32
C ALA A 112 -14.07 -6.00 -15.14
N MET A 113 -13.21 -5.88 -16.15
CA MET A 113 -11.79 -6.22 -16.06
C MET A 113 -11.01 -5.05 -15.48
N ALA A 114 -10.19 -5.32 -14.48
CA ALA A 114 -9.24 -4.36 -13.93
C ALA A 114 -7.82 -4.91 -14.08
N SER A 115 -6.93 -4.12 -14.69
CA SER A 115 -5.51 -4.46 -14.81
C SER A 115 -4.70 -3.59 -13.86
N VAL A 116 -4.03 -4.22 -12.88
CA VAL A 116 -3.19 -3.50 -11.91
C VAL A 116 -1.78 -4.08 -11.96
N PRO A 117 -0.78 -3.29 -12.37
CA PRO A 117 0.58 -3.79 -12.49
C PRO A 117 1.19 -4.12 -11.12
N ALA A 118 2.12 -5.08 -11.12
CA ALA A 118 2.91 -5.39 -9.94
C ALA A 118 3.66 -4.15 -9.44
N GLY A 119 3.75 -3.99 -8.12
CA GLY A 119 4.34 -2.83 -7.46
C GLY A 119 3.43 -1.61 -7.35
N ALA A 120 2.28 -1.60 -8.04
CA ALA A 120 1.34 -0.49 -7.94
C ALA A 120 0.55 -0.51 -6.63
N ASN A 121 0.15 0.69 -6.19
CA ASN A 121 -0.91 0.91 -5.23
C ASN A 121 -2.12 1.42 -6.01
N ALA A 122 -3.25 0.75 -5.90
CA ALA A 122 -4.45 1.09 -6.66
C ALA A 122 -5.71 1.02 -5.80
N THR A 123 -6.73 1.73 -6.24
CA THR A 123 -8.08 1.62 -5.69
C THR A 123 -9.05 1.40 -6.84
N VAL A 124 -9.89 0.37 -6.72
CA VAL A 124 -11.03 0.18 -7.61
C VAL A 124 -12.26 0.77 -6.95
N ALA A 125 -12.91 1.71 -7.62
CA ALA A 125 -14.17 2.28 -7.16
C ALA A 125 -15.34 1.65 -7.92
N ALA A 126 -16.27 1.05 -7.19
CA ALA A 126 -17.60 0.73 -7.68
C ALA A 126 -18.48 1.97 -7.46
N HIS A 127 -18.92 2.61 -8.53
CA HIS A 127 -19.56 3.92 -8.44
C HIS A 127 -20.66 4.10 -9.50
N LEU A 128 -21.33 5.23 -9.46
CA LEU A 128 -22.25 5.64 -10.52
C LEU A 128 -21.55 6.55 -11.52
N THR A 129 -21.78 6.34 -12.82
CA THR A 129 -21.40 7.29 -13.87
C THR A 129 -22.20 8.58 -13.74
N GLU A 130 -21.86 9.63 -14.51
CA GLU A 130 -22.65 10.87 -14.58
C GLU A 130 -24.13 10.59 -14.94
N ALA A 131 -24.38 9.57 -15.78
CA ALA A 131 -25.72 9.15 -16.15
C ALA A 131 -26.45 8.32 -15.09
N GLY A 132 -25.80 7.99 -13.96
CA GLY A 132 -26.38 7.16 -12.91
C GLY A 132 -26.26 5.66 -13.15
N GLU A 133 -25.48 5.22 -14.12
CA GLU A 133 -25.25 3.81 -14.38
C GLU A 133 -24.08 3.28 -13.51
N PRO A 134 -24.18 2.05 -12.96
CA PRO A 134 -23.08 1.44 -12.22
C PRO A 134 -21.82 1.23 -13.07
N ALA A 135 -20.66 1.53 -12.52
CA ALA A 135 -19.36 1.35 -13.17
C ALA A 135 -18.27 0.93 -12.17
N LEU A 136 -17.23 0.25 -12.68
CA LEU A 136 -16.00 -0.05 -11.95
C LEU A 136 -14.85 0.74 -12.58
N THR A 137 -14.18 1.58 -11.82
CA THR A 137 -13.05 2.37 -12.30
C THR A 137 -11.81 2.11 -11.46
N PRO A 138 -10.72 1.57 -12.05
CA PRO A 138 -9.44 1.46 -11.39
C PRO A 138 -8.70 2.80 -11.40
N PHE A 139 -8.17 3.20 -10.25
CA PHE A 139 -7.30 4.34 -10.06
C PHE A 139 -5.95 3.87 -9.53
N VAL A 140 -4.86 4.30 -10.15
CA VAL A 140 -3.52 4.09 -9.61
C VAL A 140 -3.20 5.22 -8.65
N ASN A 141 -2.95 4.88 -7.40
CA ASN A 141 -2.65 5.87 -6.37
C ASN A 141 -1.20 6.36 -6.51
N ASP A 142 -1.02 7.68 -6.60
CA ASP A 142 0.31 8.25 -6.62
C ASP A 142 0.96 8.16 -5.23
N THR A 143 1.98 7.33 -5.14
CA THR A 143 2.81 7.12 -3.94
C THR A 143 4.17 7.80 -4.03
N SER A 144 4.38 8.67 -5.04
CA SER A 144 5.64 9.41 -5.15
C SER A 144 5.84 10.34 -3.94
N ALA A 145 7.11 10.53 -3.56
CA ALA A 145 7.46 11.33 -2.39
C ALA A 145 6.98 12.78 -2.52
N VAL A 146 6.50 13.35 -1.41
CA VAL A 146 6.22 14.77 -1.26
C VAL A 146 7.23 15.44 -0.33
N ALA A 147 7.37 16.76 -0.40
CA ALA A 147 8.33 17.48 0.43
C ALA A 147 7.91 17.47 1.92
N ALA A 148 8.88 17.70 2.83
CA ALA A 148 8.59 17.80 4.25
C ALA A 148 7.65 18.99 4.54
N GLY A 149 6.66 18.78 5.38
CA GLY A 149 5.60 19.75 5.70
C GLY A 149 4.46 19.79 4.68
N GLU A 150 4.53 18.97 3.62
CA GLU A 150 3.50 18.90 2.58
C GLU A 150 2.83 17.52 2.54
N GLY A 151 1.64 17.47 1.96
CA GLY A 151 0.91 16.29 1.56
C GLY A 151 0.37 16.44 0.15
N ARG A 152 -0.03 15.34 -0.45
CA ARG A 152 -0.82 15.34 -1.67
C ARG A 152 -2.29 15.24 -1.31
N LEU A 153 -3.11 16.04 -1.94
CA LEU A 153 -4.57 15.94 -1.92
C LEU A 153 -5.03 15.53 -3.31
N THR A 154 -5.64 14.36 -3.43
CA THR A 154 -6.25 13.88 -4.67
C THR A 154 -7.76 13.90 -4.50
N VAL A 155 -8.48 14.52 -5.43
CA VAL A 155 -9.94 14.49 -5.44
C VAL A 155 -10.41 13.67 -6.63
N ARG A 156 -11.29 12.70 -6.37
CA ARG A 156 -11.92 11.81 -7.35
C ARG A 156 -13.39 12.10 -7.45
N HIS A 157 -13.86 12.42 -8.65
CA HIS A 157 -15.28 12.61 -8.90
C HIS A 157 -15.89 11.29 -9.39
N VAL A 158 -16.57 10.58 -8.47
CA VAL A 158 -17.24 9.29 -8.74
C VAL A 158 -18.74 9.33 -8.40
N ALA A 159 -19.32 10.52 -8.35
CA ALA A 159 -20.75 10.75 -8.13
C ALA A 159 -21.52 10.82 -9.45
N ALA A 160 -22.79 10.44 -9.45
CA ALA A 160 -23.72 10.72 -10.54
C ALA A 160 -24.10 12.20 -10.55
N ALA A 161 -23.16 13.03 -11.00
CA ALA A 161 -23.30 14.48 -11.08
C ALA A 161 -22.54 15.02 -12.30
N PRO A 162 -22.92 16.20 -12.84
CA PRO A 162 -22.15 16.90 -13.83
C PRO A 162 -20.76 17.30 -13.31
N ALA A 163 -19.98 17.96 -14.15
CA ALA A 163 -18.71 18.55 -13.75
C ALA A 163 -18.84 19.42 -12.49
N VAL A 164 -17.83 19.36 -11.62
CA VAL A 164 -17.79 20.08 -10.36
C VAL A 164 -16.52 20.90 -10.24
N ASP A 165 -16.59 21.99 -9.47
CA ASP A 165 -15.43 22.73 -9.00
C ASP A 165 -15.20 22.40 -7.52
N VAL A 166 -13.94 22.25 -7.12
CA VAL A 166 -13.56 22.09 -5.72
C VAL A 166 -12.99 23.39 -5.22
N ARG A 167 -13.52 23.89 -4.09
CA ARG A 167 -13.04 25.12 -3.47
C ARG A 167 -12.38 24.82 -2.13
N ALA A 168 -11.30 25.54 -1.85
CA ALA A 168 -10.65 25.56 -0.54
C ALA A 168 -10.66 27.00 -0.02
N GLY A 169 -11.24 27.21 1.18
CA GLY A 169 -11.39 28.54 1.73
C GLY A 169 -12.23 29.49 0.86
N GLY A 170 -13.09 28.95 0.00
CA GLY A 170 -13.97 29.72 -0.92
C GLY A 170 -13.34 30.02 -2.28
N GLU A 171 -12.08 29.67 -2.54
CA GLU A 171 -11.41 29.83 -3.83
C GLU A 171 -11.39 28.48 -4.59
N VAL A 172 -11.64 28.52 -5.91
CA VAL A 172 -11.59 27.34 -6.76
C VAL A 172 -10.14 26.86 -6.89
N VAL A 173 -9.88 25.64 -6.47
CA VAL A 173 -8.54 24.99 -6.55
C VAL A 173 -8.52 23.86 -7.57
N ILE A 174 -9.67 23.28 -7.92
CA ILE A 174 -9.87 22.35 -9.03
C ILE A 174 -11.09 22.82 -9.80
N ASP A 175 -10.96 23.01 -11.11
CA ASP A 175 -11.99 23.53 -11.99
C ASP A 175 -12.50 22.47 -12.94
N GLY A 176 -13.80 22.29 -13.04
CA GLY A 176 -14.45 21.47 -14.03
C GLY A 176 -14.14 19.96 -13.96
N LEU A 177 -13.94 19.40 -12.76
CA LEU A 177 -13.67 17.97 -12.60
C LEU A 177 -14.90 17.13 -12.98
N THR A 178 -14.73 16.24 -13.96
CA THR A 178 -15.81 15.37 -14.47
C THR A 178 -15.67 13.92 -13.98
N ASN A 179 -16.76 13.21 -13.86
CA ASN A 179 -16.78 11.77 -13.53
C ASN A 179 -16.30 10.92 -14.74
N PRO A 180 -15.39 9.93 -14.58
CA PRO A 180 -14.74 9.47 -13.33
C PRO A 180 -13.29 9.98 -13.18
N ASN A 181 -13.02 11.24 -13.42
CA ASN A 181 -11.65 11.77 -13.37
C ASN A 181 -11.20 12.12 -11.95
N GLU A 182 -9.89 12.33 -11.84
CA GLU A 182 -9.21 12.78 -10.62
C GLU A 182 -8.28 13.96 -10.91
N GLU A 183 -8.06 14.78 -9.90
CA GLU A 183 -7.07 15.84 -9.92
C GLU A 183 -6.29 15.82 -8.61
N SER A 184 -4.98 16.11 -8.67
CA SER A 184 -4.09 16.06 -7.52
C SER A 184 -3.36 17.38 -7.32
N LEU A 185 -3.29 17.82 -6.07
CA LEU A 185 -2.61 19.03 -5.63
C LEU A 185 -1.58 18.66 -4.55
N THR A 186 -0.42 19.31 -4.58
CA THR A 186 0.49 19.30 -3.43
C THR A 186 0.21 20.55 -2.59
N VAL A 187 -0.10 20.34 -1.32
CA VAL A 187 -0.52 21.40 -0.40
C VAL A 187 0.19 21.24 0.94
N PRO A 188 0.31 22.29 1.76
CA PRO A 188 0.78 22.14 3.13
C PRO A 188 -0.07 21.11 3.89
N ALA A 189 0.60 20.25 4.68
CA ALA A 189 -0.09 19.31 5.56
C ALA A 189 -0.87 20.06 6.64
N GLY A 190 -2.04 19.54 6.99
CA GLY A 190 -2.92 20.13 7.99
C GLY A 190 -4.39 20.11 7.57
N ASP A 191 -5.21 20.86 8.29
CA ASP A 191 -6.65 20.89 8.07
C ASP A 191 -7.00 21.93 6.96
N VAL A 192 -7.84 21.51 6.04
CA VAL A 192 -8.35 22.31 4.93
C VAL A 192 -9.87 22.22 4.93
N SER A 193 -10.55 23.38 5.00
CA SER A 193 -11.99 23.42 4.80
C SER A 193 -12.28 23.56 3.30
N ALA A 194 -12.97 22.58 2.74
CA ALA A 194 -13.27 22.49 1.32
C ALA A 194 -14.76 22.22 1.07
N ASP A 195 -15.24 22.68 -0.07
CA ASP A 195 -16.56 22.35 -0.58
C ASP A 195 -16.50 21.99 -2.07
N VAL A 196 -17.51 21.26 -2.52
CA VAL A 196 -17.70 20.91 -3.93
C VAL A 196 -18.95 21.60 -4.45
N VAL A 197 -18.79 22.35 -5.52
CA VAL A 197 -19.89 23.09 -6.18
C VAL A 197 -20.09 22.59 -7.60
N LEU A 198 -21.26 22.79 -8.17
CA LEU A 198 -21.48 22.53 -9.60
C LEU A 198 -20.64 23.49 -10.42
N ALA A 199 -19.91 22.99 -11.40
CA ALA A 199 -18.94 23.76 -12.18
C ALA A 199 -19.52 25.05 -12.75
N GLY A 200 -18.78 26.15 -12.58
CA GLY A 200 -19.18 27.48 -13.02
C GLY A 200 -20.34 28.11 -12.24
N THR A 201 -20.71 27.57 -11.07
CA THR A 201 -21.77 28.08 -10.21
C THR A 201 -21.34 28.16 -8.74
N ASP A 202 -22.16 28.81 -7.90
CA ASP A 202 -22.00 28.79 -6.43
C ASP A 202 -22.89 27.72 -5.74
N THR A 203 -23.49 26.81 -6.50
CA THR A 203 -24.39 25.80 -5.94
C THR A 203 -23.56 24.72 -5.27
N VAL A 204 -23.60 24.68 -3.93
CA VAL A 204 -22.88 23.68 -3.14
C VAL A 204 -23.57 22.31 -3.26
N ALA A 205 -22.83 21.32 -3.73
CA ALA A 205 -23.25 19.92 -3.78
C ALA A 205 -22.81 19.16 -2.52
N ILE A 206 -21.58 19.41 -2.03
CA ILE A 206 -21.03 18.79 -0.81
C ILE A 206 -20.27 19.85 -0.01
N GLY A 207 -20.47 19.85 1.29
CA GLY A 207 -19.66 20.66 2.22
C GLY A 207 -20.36 21.91 2.74
N PRO A 208 -19.60 22.83 3.39
CA PRO A 208 -18.15 22.70 3.63
C PRO A 208 -17.81 21.50 4.52
N ALA A 209 -16.70 20.82 4.23
CA ALA A 209 -16.16 19.72 4.98
C ALA A 209 -14.71 20.01 5.39
N ASP A 210 -14.36 19.63 6.61
CA ASP A 210 -12.98 19.74 7.09
C ASP A 210 -12.22 18.46 6.71
N LEU A 211 -11.16 18.63 5.92
CA LEU A 211 -10.28 17.56 5.43
C LEU A 211 -8.91 17.70 6.09
N THR A 212 -8.36 16.63 6.62
CA THR A 212 -6.98 16.61 7.12
C THR A 212 -6.06 16.06 6.06
N VAL A 213 -5.17 16.88 5.51
CA VAL A 213 -4.11 16.45 4.60
C VAL A 213 -2.93 15.94 5.42
N ALA A 214 -2.63 14.65 5.30
CA ALA A 214 -1.56 14.01 6.05
C ALA A 214 -0.19 14.35 5.45
N GLU A 215 0.78 14.73 6.31
CA GLU A 215 2.16 14.96 5.90
C GLU A 215 2.79 13.68 5.32
N GLY A 216 3.52 13.80 4.22
CA GLY A 216 4.21 12.68 3.60
C GLY A 216 3.28 11.60 3.02
N ALA A 217 2.02 11.94 2.77
CA ALA A 217 1.02 10.99 2.28
C ALA A 217 0.19 11.62 1.14
N ASN A 218 -0.55 10.76 0.45
CA ASN A 218 -1.62 11.15 -0.46
C ASN A 218 -2.96 10.95 0.25
N THR A 219 -3.63 12.04 0.58
CA THR A 219 -5.01 12.05 1.07
C THR A 219 -5.92 12.08 -0.14
N ILE A 220 -6.68 11.02 -0.35
CA ILE A 220 -7.58 10.85 -1.49
C ILE A 220 -9.00 11.02 -0.99
N VAL A 221 -9.74 11.93 -1.63
CA VAL A 221 -11.14 12.24 -1.31
C VAL A 221 -11.98 11.86 -2.51
N TYR A 222 -13.00 11.05 -2.27
CA TYR A 222 -13.97 10.63 -3.27
C TYR A 222 -15.27 11.39 -3.05
N ALA A 223 -15.70 12.16 -4.03
CA ALA A 223 -17.04 12.70 -4.10
C ALA A 223 -17.94 11.67 -4.77
N TRP A 224 -18.90 11.09 -4.05
CA TRP A 224 -19.74 9.99 -4.51
C TRP A 224 -21.22 10.22 -4.20
N GLY A 225 -22.08 9.32 -4.68
CA GLY A 225 -23.52 9.40 -4.49
C GLY A 225 -24.26 9.92 -5.70
N SER A 226 -25.47 10.41 -5.51
CA SER A 226 -26.35 10.93 -6.55
C SER A 226 -27.27 12.03 -6.03
N ALA A 227 -27.97 12.72 -6.94
CA ALA A 227 -28.95 13.73 -6.55
C ALA A 227 -30.10 13.15 -5.73
N ASP A 228 -30.49 11.89 -5.98
CA ASP A 228 -31.60 11.22 -5.31
C ASP A 228 -31.21 10.66 -3.93
N ALA A 229 -30.01 10.07 -3.82
CA ALA A 229 -29.51 9.44 -2.58
C ALA A 229 -28.72 10.42 -1.68
N GLY A 230 -28.35 11.58 -2.22
CA GLY A 230 -27.42 12.52 -1.60
C GLY A 230 -26.00 12.32 -2.09
N TYR A 231 -25.19 13.39 -1.94
CA TYR A 231 -23.77 13.37 -2.24
C TYR A 231 -22.96 13.33 -0.95
N GLU A 232 -21.95 12.49 -0.91
CA GLU A 232 -21.11 12.27 0.26
C GLU A 232 -19.61 12.23 -0.09
N LEU A 233 -18.76 12.25 0.94
CA LEU A 233 -17.33 12.08 0.80
C LEU A 233 -16.88 10.78 1.45
N ALA A 234 -15.98 10.07 0.78
CA ALA A 234 -15.18 9.01 1.38
C ALA A 234 -13.71 9.40 1.31
N ASN A 235 -12.93 9.04 2.34
CA ASN A 235 -11.53 9.44 2.45
C ASN A 235 -10.62 8.21 2.53
N GLN A 236 -9.47 8.30 1.88
CA GLN A 236 -8.41 7.30 1.93
C GLN A 236 -7.07 8.00 2.13
N THR A 237 -6.19 7.44 2.96
CA THR A 237 -4.82 7.91 3.08
C THR A 237 -3.86 6.83 2.60
N VAL A 238 -3.02 7.18 1.63
CA VAL A 238 -1.98 6.31 1.07
C VAL A 238 -0.62 6.92 1.38
N GLN A 239 0.27 6.15 2.01
CA GLN A 239 1.61 6.66 2.33
C GLN A 239 2.38 6.94 1.04
N ALA A 240 2.90 8.16 0.92
CA ALA A 240 3.86 8.49 -0.11
C ALA A 240 5.25 7.94 0.27
N GLY A 241 6.07 7.65 -0.73
CA GLY A 241 7.47 7.31 -0.48
C GLY A 241 8.13 8.44 0.30
N ALA A 242 8.93 8.13 1.33
CA ALA A 242 9.70 9.14 2.01
C ALA A 242 10.67 9.79 1.00
N SER A 243 10.59 11.11 0.83
CA SER A 243 11.72 11.83 0.25
C SER A 243 12.90 11.59 1.18
N ALA A 244 13.90 10.82 0.72
CA ALA A 244 15.14 10.74 1.46
C ALA A 244 15.57 12.19 1.73
N PRO A 245 15.79 12.60 3.00
CA PRO A 245 16.35 13.92 3.23
C PRO A 245 17.58 14.01 2.33
N SER A 246 17.59 15.01 1.45
CA SER A 246 18.76 15.28 0.61
C SER A 246 19.90 15.41 1.59
N GLY A 247 20.70 14.34 1.71
CA GLY A 247 21.70 14.20 2.75
C GLY A 247 22.50 15.49 2.72
N VAL A 248 22.53 16.19 3.86
CA VAL A 248 23.58 17.21 4.04
C VAL A 248 24.82 16.51 3.56
N PRO A 249 25.52 16.98 2.51
CA PRO A 249 26.78 16.36 2.11
C PRO A 249 27.58 16.38 3.38
N GLY A 250 27.75 15.21 4.02
CA GLY A 250 28.56 15.10 5.22
C GLY A 250 29.86 15.65 4.75
N GLY A 251 30.16 16.89 5.16
CA GLY A 251 31.33 17.58 4.72
C GLY A 251 32.47 16.60 4.91
N SER A 252 33.03 16.11 3.83
CA SER A 252 34.41 15.62 3.79
C SER A 252 35.28 16.84 4.08
N ALA A 253 35.00 17.45 5.27
CA ALA A 253 35.82 18.48 5.80
C ALA A 253 37.14 17.81 6.10
N GLY A 254 37.98 17.78 5.05
CA GLY A 254 39.41 17.85 5.20
C GLY A 254 40.04 16.81 6.11
N LEU A 255 39.76 15.52 5.92
CA LEU A 255 40.77 14.51 6.11
C LEU A 255 41.52 14.37 4.78
N ALA A 256 42.05 15.53 4.35
CA ALA A 256 43.13 15.54 3.39
C ALA A 256 44.29 14.73 4.01
N ALA A 257 44.73 13.83 3.18
CA ALA A 257 45.85 12.95 3.29
C ALA A 257 47.03 13.45 4.12
N ASP A 258 47.76 12.45 4.63
CA ASP A 258 49.12 12.51 5.08
C ASP A 258 49.40 13.36 6.32
N GLU A 259 49.08 12.74 7.47
CA GLU A 259 50.11 12.54 8.51
C GLU A 259 49.51 11.53 9.51
N GLY A 260 50.21 10.38 9.60
CA GLY A 260 49.82 9.28 10.45
C GLY A 260 49.55 9.74 11.87
N MET A 261 48.35 9.53 12.40
CA MET A 261 48.06 9.74 13.80
C MET A 261 48.97 8.83 14.65
N PRO A 262 49.71 9.41 15.62
CA PRO A 262 50.55 8.60 16.51
C PRO A 262 49.68 7.61 17.31
N ALA A 263 50.09 6.37 17.33
CA ALA A 263 49.40 5.19 17.89
C ALA A 263 48.82 5.28 19.32
N PRO A 264 49.12 6.27 20.18
CA PRO A 264 48.53 6.31 21.52
C PRO A 264 47.11 6.90 21.59
N LEU A 265 46.57 7.53 20.54
CA LEU A 265 45.24 8.16 20.61
C LEU A 265 44.08 7.21 20.31
N VAL A 266 44.34 6.05 19.70
CA VAL A 266 43.30 5.04 19.41
C VAL A 266 42.88 4.26 20.67
N GLY A 267 43.75 4.22 21.68
CA GLY A 267 43.45 3.51 22.95
C GLY A 267 42.51 4.27 23.92
N LEU A 268 42.34 5.58 23.74
CA LEU A 268 41.58 6.39 24.69
C LEU A 268 40.03 6.46 24.39
N THR A 269 39.65 6.20 23.15
CA THR A 269 38.24 6.23 22.76
C THR A 269 37.49 4.97 23.11
N VAL A 270 38.16 3.83 23.27
CA VAL A 270 37.53 2.55 23.67
C VAL A 270 37.35 2.47 25.19
N ALA A 271 38.20 3.14 25.97
CA ALA A 271 38.07 3.17 27.45
C ALA A 271 36.95 4.08 27.96
N GLY A 272 36.55 5.10 27.17
CA GLY A 272 35.48 6.02 27.54
C GLY A 272 34.07 5.43 27.47
N LEU A 273 33.85 4.48 26.56
CA LEU A 273 32.55 3.83 26.36
C LEU A 273 32.26 2.73 27.41
N ALA A 274 33.29 2.14 28.03
CA ALA A 274 33.11 1.12 29.09
C ALA A 274 32.80 1.74 30.45
N ALA A 275 33.20 2.99 30.73
CA ALA A 275 32.94 3.66 31.99
C ALA A 275 31.49 4.19 32.14
N ALA A 276 30.82 4.53 31.03
CA ALA A 276 29.43 5.01 31.02
C ALA A 276 28.41 3.89 31.29
N ALA A 277 28.73 2.64 30.94
CA ALA A 277 27.85 1.50 31.19
C ALA A 277 27.84 1.00 32.63
N PHE A 278 28.88 1.33 33.43
CA PHE A 278 28.98 0.90 34.85
C PHE A 278 28.41 1.91 35.85
N ALA A 279 28.27 3.20 35.48
CA ALA A 279 27.71 4.23 36.35
C ALA A 279 26.17 4.19 36.41
N GLY A 280 25.49 3.70 35.37
CA GLY A 280 24.03 3.62 35.32
C GLY A 280 23.39 2.55 36.20
N ARG A 281 24.16 1.59 36.71
CA ARG A 281 23.63 0.44 37.46
C ARG A 281 23.61 0.60 39.00
N LYS A 282 24.17 1.69 39.51
CA LYS A 282 24.22 1.96 40.96
C LYS A 282 23.14 2.91 41.49
N TYR A 283 22.31 3.50 40.63
CA TYR A 283 21.26 4.43 41.05
C TYR A 283 19.85 3.84 41.13
N ALA A 284 19.67 2.55 40.80
CA ALA A 284 18.33 1.93 40.75
C ALA A 284 17.92 1.11 42.00
N THR A 285 18.73 1.09 43.08
CA THR A 285 18.44 0.25 44.28
C THR A 285 18.41 0.99 45.59
N SER A 286 17.97 2.22 45.66
CA SER A 286 17.67 2.83 46.95
C SER A 286 16.48 3.78 46.86
N ARG A 287 15.28 3.22 46.91
CA ARG A 287 14.07 3.78 47.47
C ARG A 287 13.11 2.63 47.79
N VAL A 288 13.13 2.24 49.02
CA VAL A 288 11.99 1.71 49.76
C VAL A 288 11.37 2.86 50.52
#